data_ec7cc6f4ad7f32b0d449d6f8262ce892
#
_entry.id   ec7cc6f4ad7f32b0d449d6f8262ce892
#
_cell.length_a   1.000
_cell.length_b   1.000
_cell.length_c   1.000
_cell.angle_alpha   90.00
_cell.angle_beta   90.00
_cell.angle_gamma   90.00
#
_symmetry.space_group_name_H-M   'P 1'
#
loop_
_entity.id
_entity.type
_entity.pdbx_description
1 polymer ?
#
loop_
_entity_poly.entity_id
_entity_poly.type
_entity_poly.pdbx_seq_one_letter_code
_entity_poly.pdbx_strand_id
1 'polypeptide(L)'
;VLSNNGAIANDVARYAFFTLLSSPFVGVNLVLSSFAILDDRSKLAMGSVVAANGVNIVLDVVFMKYLRMGVAGAAAASLLGNAAGILVVLPYLLSKKRTFRFVLRADDLRETGRELASSCSSFATDKASRIFSGLTVNLLLMYFVGNIGVALYAVYSQLRFILRILAGGALQTISTLGSMLYGERDFYGLRKMLSLLSKYTYALVAALMAGLF
;
A
#
# COMPACT_ATOMS: atom_id res chain seq x y z
N VAL A 1 36.79 5.21 -7.33
CA VAL A 1 35.86 4.37 -6.54
C VAL A 1 35.24 5.19 -5.41
N LEU A 2 36.00 6.03 -4.68
CA LEU A 2 35.51 6.80 -3.52
C LEU A 2 34.56 7.96 -3.92
N SER A 3 34.71 8.56 -5.10
CA SER A 3 33.81 9.63 -5.56
C SER A 3 32.42 9.14 -5.92
N ASN A 4 32.30 7.88 -6.35
CA ASN A 4 31.03 7.28 -6.73
C ASN A 4 30.16 6.93 -5.50
N ASN A 5 30.76 6.62 -4.36
CA ASN A 5 30.05 6.32 -3.11
C ASN A 5 29.33 7.56 -2.53
N GLY A 6 29.91 8.75 -2.69
CA GLY A 6 29.29 10.02 -2.25
C GLY A 6 28.06 10.41 -3.09
N ALA A 7 28.12 10.20 -4.40
CA ALA A 7 26.99 10.48 -5.30
C ALA A 7 25.81 9.52 -5.00
N ILE A 8 26.07 8.23 -4.84
CA ILE A 8 25.07 7.24 -4.50
C ILE A 8 24.45 7.54 -3.13
N ALA A 9 25.23 7.90 -2.13
CA ALA A 9 24.72 8.25 -0.80
C ALA A 9 23.79 9.46 -0.86
N ASN A 10 24.10 10.49 -1.66
CA ASN A 10 23.26 11.67 -1.84
C ASN A 10 21.92 11.31 -2.54
N ASP A 11 21.97 10.45 -3.57
CA ASP A 11 20.77 9.99 -4.26
C ASP A 11 19.87 9.15 -3.34
N VAL A 12 20.45 8.28 -2.51
CA VAL A 12 19.72 7.52 -1.50
C VAL A 12 19.09 8.44 -0.45
N ALA A 13 19.82 9.45 0.01
CA ALA A 13 19.30 10.42 0.98
C ALA A 13 18.11 11.23 0.41
N ARG A 14 18.22 11.68 -0.83
CA ARG A 14 17.12 12.40 -1.53
C ARG A 14 15.90 11.49 -1.73
N TYR A 15 16.11 10.24 -2.16
CA TYR A 15 15.05 9.27 -2.29
C TYR A 15 14.34 9.02 -0.95
N ALA A 16 15.12 8.78 0.10
CA ALA A 16 14.60 8.57 1.44
C ALA A 16 13.78 9.76 1.94
N PHE A 17 14.27 11.00 1.71
CA PHE A 17 13.56 12.21 2.08
C PHE A 17 12.18 12.31 1.42
N PHE A 18 12.09 12.16 0.09
CA PHE A 18 10.80 12.21 -0.61
C PHE A 18 9.89 11.03 -0.23
N THR A 19 10.44 9.86 0.01
CA THR A 19 9.69 8.68 0.44
C THR A 19 9.10 8.88 1.84
N LEU A 20 9.87 9.42 2.78
CA LEU A 20 9.38 9.77 4.11
C LEU A 20 8.32 10.87 4.05
N LEU A 21 8.52 11.89 3.21
CA LEU A 21 7.55 12.97 3.02
C LEU A 21 6.26 12.46 2.36
N SER A 22 6.32 11.44 1.50
CA SER A 22 5.13 10.84 0.87
C SER A 22 4.33 9.94 1.83
N SER A 23 4.96 9.43 2.88
CA SER A 23 4.35 8.47 3.82
C SER A 23 3.03 8.97 4.46
N PRO A 24 2.92 10.21 4.97
CA PRO A 24 1.65 10.74 5.48
C PRO A 24 0.55 10.79 4.40
N PHE A 25 0.91 11.15 3.16
CA PHE A 25 -0.05 11.23 2.05
C PHE A 25 -0.59 9.85 1.68
N VAL A 26 0.27 8.83 1.67
CA VAL A 26 -0.16 7.43 1.49
C VAL A 26 -1.13 7.01 2.58
N GLY A 27 -0.80 7.30 3.84
CA GLY A 27 -1.67 6.98 4.98
C GLY A 27 -3.03 7.69 4.89
N VAL A 28 -3.02 8.99 4.63
CA VAL A 28 -4.24 9.78 4.47
C VAL A 28 -5.08 9.25 3.30
N ASN A 29 -4.48 9.00 2.13
CA ASN A 29 -5.19 8.47 0.97
C ASN A 29 -5.85 7.11 1.27
N LEU A 30 -5.15 6.22 1.97
CA LEU A 30 -5.67 4.91 2.37
C LEU A 30 -6.89 5.06 3.31
N VAL A 31 -6.78 5.90 4.33
CA VAL A 31 -7.87 6.14 5.30
C VAL A 31 -9.08 6.77 4.60
N LEU A 32 -8.88 7.79 3.77
CA LEU A 32 -9.97 8.46 3.06
C LEU A 32 -10.67 7.52 2.07
N SER A 33 -9.91 6.68 1.36
CA SER A 33 -10.45 5.65 0.47
C SER A 33 -11.27 4.62 1.23
N SER A 34 -10.82 4.20 2.42
CA SER A 34 -11.56 3.28 3.28
C SER A 34 -12.89 3.88 3.75
N PHE A 35 -12.90 5.15 4.16
CA PHE A 35 -14.14 5.85 4.50
C PHE A 35 -15.11 5.98 3.32
N ALA A 36 -14.59 6.22 2.11
CA ALA A 36 -15.42 6.26 0.92
C ALA A 36 -16.06 4.89 0.60
N ILE A 37 -15.34 3.80 0.85
CA ILE A 37 -15.87 2.43 0.68
C ILE A 37 -16.98 2.15 1.71
N LEU A 38 -16.77 2.51 2.98
CA LEU A 38 -17.75 2.34 4.05
C LEU A 38 -19.03 3.14 3.82
N ASP A 39 -18.95 4.24 3.09
CA ASP A 39 -20.07 5.11 2.73
C ASP A 39 -20.68 4.73 1.36
N ASP A 40 -20.49 3.49 0.93
CA ASP A 40 -20.96 2.92 -0.34
C ASP A 40 -20.49 3.69 -1.60
N ARG A 41 -19.34 4.35 -1.50
CA ARG A 41 -18.70 5.12 -2.57
C ARG A 41 -17.44 4.44 -3.11
N SER A 42 -17.49 3.12 -3.28
CA SER A 42 -16.35 2.32 -3.76
C SER A 42 -15.80 2.78 -5.11
N LYS A 43 -16.67 3.30 -6.01
CA LYS A 43 -16.24 3.91 -7.28
C LYS A 43 -15.35 5.14 -7.09
N LEU A 44 -15.62 5.94 -6.07
CA LEU A 44 -14.82 7.12 -5.72
C LEU A 44 -13.45 6.69 -5.17
N ALA A 45 -13.43 5.69 -4.28
CA ALA A 45 -12.19 5.11 -3.78
C ALA A 45 -11.34 4.53 -4.92
N MET A 46 -11.95 3.79 -5.85
CA MET A 46 -11.27 3.29 -7.05
C MET A 46 -10.71 4.44 -7.91
N GLY A 47 -11.51 5.48 -8.13
CA GLY A 47 -11.09 6.68 -8.86
C GLY A 47 -9.88 7.36 -8.24
N SER A 48 -9.81 7.44 -6.90
CA SER A 48 -8.65 7.95 -6.16
C SER A 48 -7.39 7.13 -6.44
N VAL A 49 -7.49 5.81 -6.37
CA VAL A 49 -6.35 4.91 -6.63
C VAL A 49 -5.89 5.01 -8.09
N VAL A 50 -6.82 5.05 -9.04
CA VAL A 50 -6.50 5.21 -10.47
C VAL A 50 -5.85 6.56 -10.73
N ALA A 51 -6.36 7.65 -10.15
CA ALA A 51 -5.79 8.98 -10.28
C ALA A 51 -4.38 9.03 -9.66
N ALA A 52 -4.20 8.48 -8.45
CA ALA A 52 -2.91 8.44 -7.77
C ALA A 52 -1.85 7.72 -8.62
N ASN A 53 -2.16 6.52 -9.11
CA ASN A 53 -1.23 5.74 -9.92
C ASN A 53 -1.03 6.34 -11.31
N GLY A 54 -2.09 6.86 -11.96
CA GLY A 54 -1.99 7.50 -13.26
C GLY A 54 -1.10 8.74 -13.24
N VAL A 55 -1.29 9.63 -12.25
CA VAL A 55 -0.43 10.81 -12.05
C VAL A 55 1.00 10.38 -11.70
N ASN A 56 1.18 9.37 -10.85
CA ASN A 56 2.50 8.84 -10.51
C ASN A 56 3.25 8.37 -11.77
N ILE A 57 2.64 7.53 -12.63
CA ILE A 57 3.26 7.02 -13.87
C ILE A 57 3.65 8.17 -14.80
N VAL A 58 2.76 9.14 -15.00
CA VAL A 58 3.04 10.29 -15.87
C VAL A 58 4.20 11.12 -15.32
N LEU A 59 4.19 11.40 -14.03
CA LEU A 59 5.24 12.18 -13.37
C LEU A 59 6.56 11.42 -13.26
N ASP A 60 6.55 10.09 -13.15
CA ASP A 60 7.77 9.27 -13.25
C ASP A 60 8.49 9.53 -14.56
N VAL A 61 7.76 9.49 -15.69
CA VAL A 61 8.34 9.77 -17.00
C VAL A 61 8.86 11.21 -17.07
N VAL A 62 8.10 12.18 -16.58
CA VAL A 62 8.48 13.59 -16.62
C VAL A 62 9.72 13.84 -15.76
N PHE A 63 9.73 13.38 -14.53
CA PHE A 63 10.81 13.67 -13.59
C PHE A 63 12.08 12.88 -13.88
N MET A 64 11.95 11.63 -14.29
CA MET A 64 13.12 10.80 -14.59
C MET A 64 13.70 11.11 -15.97
N LYS A 65 12.84 11.24 -17.01
CA LYS A 65 13.31 11.41 -18.40
C LYS A 65 13.59 12.86 -18.77
N TYR A 66 12.67 13.78 -18.45
CA TYR A 66 12.79 15.19 -18.89
C TYR A 66 13.55 16.04 -17.87
N LEU A 67 13.26 15.92 -16.58
CA LEU A 67 13.94 16.69 -15.53
C LEU A 67 15.22 16.00 -15.00
N ARG A 68 15.49 14.78 -15.43
CA ARG A 68 16.71 14.01 -15.06
C ARG A 68 16.95 13.93 -13.55
N MET A 69 15.87 13.91 -12.76
CA MET A 69 15.95 13.85 -11.30
C MET A 69 16.36 12.46 -10.77
N GLY A 70 16.52 11.46 -11.67
CA GLY A 70 16.89 10.11 -11.28
C GLY A 70 15.89 9.49 -10.31
N VAL A 71 16.38 8.76 -9.32
CA VAL A 71 15.57 8.00 -8.35
C VAL A 71 14.74 8.94 -7.44
N ALA A 72 15.25 10.13 -7.15
CA ALA A 72 14.52 11.14 -6.38
C ALA A 72 13.24 11.62 -7.09
N GLY A 73 13.28 11.64 -8.44
CA GLY A 73 12.11 11.96 -9.27
C GLY A 73 10.97 10.97 -9.08
N ALA A 74 11.28 9.67 -9.04
CA ALA A 74 10.28 8.63 -8.79
C ALA A 74 9.62 8.78 -7.41
N ALA A 75 10.40 9.11 -6.38
CA ALA A 75 9.85 9.35 -5.05
C ALA A 75 8.97 10.62 -5.00
N ALA A 76 9.37 11.69 -5.70
CA ALA A 76 8.56 12.91 -5.83
C ALA A 76 7.27 12.66 -6.63
N ALA A 77 7.32 11.86 -7.69
CA ALA A 77 6.14 11.45 -8.46
C ALA A 77 5.14 10.66 -7.59
N SER A 78 5.65 9.78 -6.73
CA SER A 78 4.82 9.05 -5.78
C SER A 78 4.13 9.97 -4.77
N LEU A 79 4.82 10.99 -4.26
CA LEU A 79 4.24 12.01 -3.39
C LEU A 79 3.08 12.73 -4.08
N LEU A 80 3.30 13.26 -5.28
CA LEU A 80 2.30 14.01 -6.03
C LEU A 80 1.14 13.10 -6.51
N GLY A 81 1.43 11.85 -6.86
CA GLY A 81 0.42 10.87 -7.17
C GLY A 81 -0.54 10.64 -6.01
N ASN A 82 -0.03 10.42 -4.81
CA ASN A 82 -0.87 10.26 -3.62
C ASN A 82 -1.65 11.53 -3.29
N ALA A 83 -1.05 12.71 -3.45
CA ALA A 83 -1.76 13.99 -3.29
C ALA A 83 -2.93 14.11 -4.30
N ALA A 84 -2.72 13.72 -5.56
CA ALA A 84 -3.78 13.70 -6.57
C ALA A 84 -4.92 12.73 -6.18
N GLY A 85 -4.60 11.55 -5.65
CA GLY A 85 -5.60 10.63 -5.13
C GLY A 85 -6.45 11.23 -4.01
N ILE A 86 -5.82 11.94 -3.08
CA ILE A 86 -6.51 12.66 -2.00
C ILE A 86 -7.47 13.72 -2.58
N LEU A 87 -7.02 14.49 -3.59
CA LEU A 87 -7.83 15.53 -4.22
C LEU A 87 -9.10 14.97 -4.88
N VAL A 88 -9.12 13.73 -5.33
CA VAL A 88 -10.31 13.07 -5.87
C VAL A 88 -11.36 12.81 -4.79
N VAL A 89 -10.93 12.40 -3.59
CA VAL A 89 -11.85 12.06 -2.49
C VAL A 89 -12.24 13.28 -1.67
N LEU A 90 -11.39 14.30 -1.61
CA LEU A 90 -11.55 15.48 -0.76
C LEU A 90 -12.89 16.23 -0.97
N PRO A 91 -13.37 16.50 -2.20
CA PRO A 91 -14.63 17.19 -2.43
C PRO A 91 -15.84 16.46 -1.83
N TYR A 92 -15.80 15.12 -1.87
CA TYR A 92 -16.83 14.29 -1.26
C TYR A 92 -16.80 14.41 0.27
N LEU A 93 -15.62 14.34 0.88
CA LEU A 93 -15.46 14.44 2.33
C LEU A 93 -15.86 15.82 2.89
N LEU A 94 -15.68 16.87 2.09
CA LEU A 94 -16.12 18.22 2.44
C LEU A 94 -17.61 18.43 2.18
N SER A 95 -18.26 17.55 1.40
CA SER A 95 -19.68 17.66 1.08
C SER A 95 -20.56 17.23 2.26
N LYS A 96 -21.78 17.77 2.32
CA LYS A 96 -22.81 17.36 3.29
C LYS A 96 -23.40 15.97 3.00
N LYS A 97 -22.97 15.31 1.92
CA LYS A 97 -23.48 14.00 1.47
C LYS A 97 -22.83 12.81 2.17
N ARG A 98 -21.84 13.07 3.05
CA ARG A 98 -21.20 12.04 3.86
C ARG A 98 -22.11 11.57 5.00
N THR A 99 -22.12 10.29 5.28
CA THR A 99 -22.93 9.69 6.35
C THR A 99 -22.27 9.81 7.71
N PHE A 100 -20.93 9.88 7.76
CA PHE A 100 -20.16 9.98 8.99
C PHE A 100 -19.82 11.44 9.36
N ARG A 101 -19.66 11.68 10.66
CA ARG A 101 -19.21 12.97 11.20
C ARG A 101 -17.89 12.76 11.93
N PHE A 102 -16.93 13.64 11.68
CA PHE A 102 -15.72 13.69 12.48
C PHE A 102 -16.07 14.33 13.82
N VAL A 103 -16.03 13.54 14.87
CA VAL A 103 -16.24 14.02 16.25
C VAL A 103 -14.93 13.77 17.00
N LEU A 104 -14.25 14.84 17.39
CA LEU A 104 -13.08 14.79 18.24
C LEU A 104 -13.53 15.08 19.69
N ARG A 105 -13.68 14.00 20.48
CA ARG A 105 -13.88 14.13 21.93
C ARG A 105 -12.55 13.91 22.63
N ALA A 106 -12.19 14.79 23.53
CA ALA A 106 -10.92 14.71 24.26
C ALA A 106 -10.84 13.43 25.12
N ASP A 107 -11.96 12.96 25.64
CA ASP A 107 -12.03 11.74 26.47
C ASP A 107 -11.79 10.48 25.65
N ASP A 108 -12.29 10.43 24.42
CA ASP A 108 -12.11 9.31 23.47
C ASP A 108 -10.68 9.25 22.92
N LEU A 109 -9.96 10.39 22.90
CA LEU A 109 -8.60 10.47 22.35
C LEU A 109 -7.60 9.61 23.12
N ARG A 110 -7.75 9.46 24.44
CA ARG A 110 -6.82 8.67 25.24
C ARG A 110 -7.02 7.16 25.02
N GLU A 111 -8.27 6.71 24.97
CA GLU A 111 -8.61 5.31 24.74
C GLU A 111 -8.29 4.90 23.30
N THR A 112 -8.75 5.68 22.33
CA THR A 112 -8.44 5.51 20.90
C THR A 112 -6.93 5.59 20.64
N GLY A 113 -6.21 6.51 21.32
CA GLY A 113 -4.77 6.63 21.23
C GLY A 113 -4.03 5.37 21.72
N ARG A 114 -4.51 4.72 22.77
CA ARG A 114 -3.96 3.47 23.28
C ARG A 114 -4.22 2.29 22.31
N GLU A 115 -5.41 2.20 21.76
CA GLU A 115 -5.76 1.18 20.76
C GLU A 115 -4.98 1.38 19.46
N LEU A 116 -4.83 2.61 18.98
CA LEU A 116 -4.00 2.95 17.83
C LEU A 116 -2.53 2.59 18.10
N ALA A 117 -1.99 2.92 19.26
CA ALA A 117 -0.60 2.59 19.60
C ALA A 117 -0.38 1.07 19.63
N SER A 118 -1.32 0.30 20.17
CA SER A 118 -1.29 -1.17 20.18
C SER A 118 -1.34 -1.73 18.74
N SER A 119 -2.26 -1.24 17.92
CA SER A 119 -2.38 -1.66 16.52
C SER A 119 -1.16 -1.27 15.70
N CYS A 120 -0.65 -0.05 15.86
CA CYS A 120 0.58 0.41 15.21
C CYS A 120 1.79 -0.41 15.62
N SER A 121 1.91 -0.78 16.91
CA SER A 121 2.99 -1.64 17.42
C SER A 121 2.98 -3.02 16.74
N SER A 122 1.80 -3.65 16.65
CA SER A 122 1.64 -4.94 15.96
C SER A 122 2.02 -4.86 14.49
N PHE A 123 1.57 -3.82 13.80
CA PHE A 123 1.92 -3.56 12.39
C PHE A 123 3.41 -3.29 12.21
N ALA A 124 4.01 -2.50 13.09
CA ALA A 124 5.44 -2.19 13.06
C ALA A 124 6.28 -3.45 13.29
N THR A 125 5.87 -4.31 14.23
CA THR A 125 6.54 -5.59 14.51
C THR A 125 6.47 -6.54 13.31
N ASP A 126 5.30 -6.68 12.65
CA ASP A 126 5.18 -7.49 11.43
C ASP A 126 6.08 -6.96 10.30
N LYS A 127 6.09 -5.65 10.09
CA LYS A 127 6.94 -5.02 9.06
C LYS A 127 8.43 -5.17 9.38
N ALA A 128 8.81 -4.92 10.63
CA ALA A 128 10.20 -5.08 11.08
C ALA A 128 10.68 -6.54 10.93
N SER A 129 9.84 -7.51 11.30
CA SER A 129 10.14 -8.93 11.11
C SER A 129 10.36 -9.30 9.64
N ARG A 130 9.53 -8.77 8.73
CA ARG A 130 9.69 -9.01 7.28
C ARG A 130 10.96 -8.38 6.72
N ILE A 131 11.33 -7.17 7.16
CA ILE A 131 12.57 -6.50 6.76
C ILE A 131 13.75 -7.30 7.26
N PHE A 132 13.75 -7.69 8.54
CA PHE A 132 14.82 -8.48 9.14
C PHE A 132 14.98 -9.83 8.46
N SER A 133 13.88 -10.55 8.21
CA SER A 133 13.89 -11.82 7.46
C SER A 133 14.46 -11.65 6.06
N GLY A 134 14.05 -10.59 5.34
CA GLY A 134 14.56 -10.31 4.00
C GLY A 134 16.06 -9.99 3.98
N LEU A 135 16.55 -9.20 4.93
CA LEU A 135 17.96 -8.90 5.09
C LEU A 135 18.76 -10.16 5.42
N THR A 136 18.28 -10.98 6.37
CA THR A 136 18.95 -12.23 6.76
C THR A 136 19.07 -13.19 5.58
N VAL A 137 17.98 -13.39 4.82
CA VAL A 137 18.02 -14.26 3.64
C VAL A 137 19.00 -13.73 2.59
N ASN A 138 19.00 -12.42 2.30
CA ASN A 138 19.94 -11.82 1.36
C ASN A 138 21.41 -11.98 1.81
N LEU A 139 21.69 -11.78 3.09
CA LEU A 139 23.05 -11.96 3.65
C LEU A 139 23.50 -13.42 3.57
N LEU A 140 22.63 -14.37 3.92
CA LEU A 140 22.95 -15.79 3.82
C LEU A 140 23.17 -16.22 2.37
N LEU A 141 22.32 -15.78 1.43
CA LEU A 141 22.50 -16.07 0.01
C LEU A 141 23.78 -15.46 -0.54
N MET A 142 24.10 -14.23 -0.14
CA MET A 142 25.36 -13.60 -0.53
C MET A 142 26.58 -14.38 -0.01
N TYR A 143 26.51 -14.86 1.23
CA TYR A 143 27.61 -15.60 1.86
C TYR A 143 27.80 -17.01 1.27
N PHE A 144 26.71 -17.78 1.07
CA PHE A 144 26.80 -19.17 0.62
C PHE A 144 26.77 -19.35 -0.89
N VAL A 145 26.06 -18.50 -1.63
CA VAL A 145 25.81 -18.67 -3.08
C VAL A 145 26.41 -17.53 -3.90
N GLY A 146 26.67 -16.38 -3.26
CA GLY A 146 27.20 -15.19 -3.92
C GLY A 146 26.13 -14.38 -4.67
N ASN A 147 26.57 -13.53 -5.61
CA ASN A 147 25.69 -12.60 -6.34
C ASN A 147 24.56 -13.29 -7.12
N ILE A 148 24.79 -14.51 -7.62
CA ILE A 148 23.78 -15.26 -8.38
C ILE A 148 22.62 -15.65 -7.47
N GLY A 149 22.89 -16.07 -6.22
CA GLY A 149 21.83 -16.40 -5.25
C GLY A 149 20.96 -15.20 -4.91
N VAL A 150 21.56 -14.02 -4.71
CA VAL A 150 20.83 -12.79 -4.46
C VAL A 150 19.97 -12.39 -5.68
N ALA A 151 20.50 -12.51 -6.89
CA ALA A 151 19.77 -12.23 -8.12
C ALA A 151 18.56 -13.16 -8.31
N LEU A 152 18.72 -14.46 -8.09
CA LEU A 152 17.63 -15.43 -8.15
C LEU A 152 16.54 -15.14 -7.09
N TYR A 153 16.95 -14.77 -5.88
CA TYR A 153 16.01 -14.41 -4.82
C TYR A 153 15.26 -13.12 -5.14
N ALA A 154 15.89 -12.15 -5.81
CA ALA A 154 15.23 -10.96 -6.29
C ALA A 154 14.10 -11.29 -7.29
N VAL A 155 14.38 -12.15 -8.28
CA VAL A 155 13.37 -12.63 -9.25
C VAL A 155 12.23 -13.38 -8.52
N TYR A 156 12.58 -14.32 -7.63
CA TYR A 156 11.59 -15.01 -6.80
C TYR A 156 10.71 -14.04 -6.00
N SER A 157 11.31 -13.01 -5.43
CA SER A 157 10.60 -12.00 -4.64
C SER A 157 9.61 -11.21 -5.48
N GLN A 158 9.94 -10.92 -6.75
CA GLN A 158 9.04 -10.26 -7.68
C GLN A 158 7.84 -11.15 -8.06
N LEU A 159 8.07 -12.42 -8.34
CA LEU A 159 6.98 -13.38 -8.61
C LEU A 159 6.05 -13.50 -7.39
N ARG A 160 6.63 -13.64 -6.20
CA ARG A 160 5.87 -13.68 -4.94
C ARG A 160 5.08 -12.37 -4.70
N PHE A 161 5.61 -11.23 -5.11
CA PHE A 161 4.93 -9.94 -5.00
C PHE A 161 3.67 -9.89 -5.87
N ILE A 162 3.73 -10.38 -7.11
CA ILE A 162 2.57 -10.47 -8.02
C ILE A 162 1.46 -11.33 -7.38
N LEU A 163 1.80 -12.50 -6.87
CA LEU A 163 0.84 -13.38 -6.18
C LEU A 163 0.23 -12.69 -4.94
N ARG A 164 1.03 -11.92 -4.21
CA ARG A 164 0.58 -11.18 -3.02
C ARG A 164 -0.40 -10.06 -3.35
N ILE A 165 -0.27 -9.39 -4.51
CA ILE A 165 -1.22 -8.36 -4.95
C ILE A 165 -2.63 -8.95 -5.03
N LEU A 166 -2.77 -10.14 -5.60
CA LEU A 166 -4.05 -10.80 -5.75
C LEU A 166 -4.67 -11.18 -4.39
N ALA A 167 -3.89 -11.80 -3.53
CA ALA A 167 -4.32 -12.12 -2.17
C ALA A 167 -4.61 -10.85 -1.35
N GLY A 168 -3.84 -9.78 -1.57
CA GLY A 168 -4.00 -8.49 -0.91
C GLY A 168 -5.34 -7.83 -1.19
N GLY A 169 -5.83 -7.88 -2.43
CA GLY A 169 -7.15 -7.38 -2.79
C GLY A 169 -8.28 -8.11 -2.03
N ALA A 170 -8.21 -9.43 -1.95
CA ALA A 170 -9.18 -10.21 -1.17
C ALA A 170 -9.11 -9.87 0.32
N LEU A 171 -7.91 -9.79 0.91
CA LEU A 171 -7.72 -9.43 2.31
C LEU A 171 -8.23 -8.02 2.62
N GLN A 172 -8.01 -7.04 1.73
CA GLN A 172 -8.51 -5.68 1.89
C GLN A 172 -10.06 -5.66 1.89
N THR A 173 -10.68 -6.42 1.00
CA THR A 173 -12.15 -6.55 0.94
C THR A 173 -12.69 -7.18 2.21
N ILE A 174 -12.07 -8.26 2.71
CA ILE A 174 -12.45 -8.92 3.97
C ILE A 174 -12.30 -7.95 5.15
N SER A 175 -11.22 -7.19 5.20
CA SER A 175 -11.00 -6.23 6.27
C SER A 175 -12.05 -5.11 6.29
N THR A 176 -12.40 -4.55 5.12
CA THR A 176 -13.29 -3.39 5.05
C THR A 176 -14.77 -3.81 5.10
N LEU A 177 -15.23 -4.66 4.18
CA LEU A 177 -16.63 -5.08 4.13
C LEU A 177 -16.96 -6.15 5.17
N GLY A 178 -16.01 -7.01 5.50
CA GLY A 178 -16.21 -8.05 6.51
C GLY A 178 -16.39 -7.46 7.90
N SER A 179 -15.62 -6.44 8.29
CA SER A 179 -15.82 -5.75 9.57
C SER A 179 -17.17 -5.03 9.64
N MET A 180 -17.63 -4.45 8.54
CA MET A 180 -18.96 -3.83 8.45
C MET A 180 -20.07 -4.86 8.65
N LEU A 181 -20.09 -5.95 7.86
CA LEU A 181 -21.08 -7.01 7.97
C LEU A 181 -21.07 -7.69 9.35
N TYR A 182 -19.90 -7.85 9.95
CA TYR A 182 -19.76 -8.36 11.31
C TYR A 182 -20.37 -7.41 12.34
N GLY A 183 -20.13 -6.10 12.20
CA GLY A 183 -20.72 -5.06 13.06
C GLY A 183 -22.25 -5.00 12.96
N GLU A 184 -22.79 -5.20 11.76
CA GLU A 184 -24.24 -5.28 11.50
C GLU A 184 -24.86 -6.63 11.91
N ARG A 185 -24.05 -7.59 12.36
CA ARG A 185 -24.43 -8.97 12.68
C ARG A 185 -25.06 -9.74 11.50
N ASP A 186 -24.75 -9.32 10.26
CA ASP A 186 -25.17 -10.03 9.06
C ASP A 186 -24.18 -11.18 8.75
N PHE A 187 -24.32 -12.26 9.49
CA PHE A 187 -23.50 -13.47 9.31
C PHE A 187 -23.78 -14.20 8.00
N TYR A 188 -24.96 -14.03 7.42
CA TYR A 188 -25.30 -14.59 6.12
C TYR A 188 -24.54 -13.86 5.00
N GLY A 189 -24.60 -12.54 4.98
CA GLY A 189 -23.83 -11.71 4.05
C GLY A 189 -22.33 -11.95 4.17
N LEU A 190 -21.81 -12.04 5.40
CA LEU A 190 -20.41 -12.33 5.68
C LEU A 190 -19.97 -13.69 5.09
N ARG A 191 -20.76 -14.75 5.32
CA ARG A 191 -20.47 -16.09 4.77
C ARG A 191 -20.52 -16.12 3.26
N LYS A 192 -21.51 -15.46 2.66
CA LYS A 192 -21.65 -15.34 1.20
C LYS A 192 -20.48 -14.58 0.59
N MET A 193 -20.06 -13.46 1.20
CA MET A 193 -18.89 -12.67 0.79
C MET A 193 -17.60 -13.52 0.82
N LEU A 194 -17.34 -14.23 1.93
CA LEU A 194 -16.17 -15.10 2.06
C LEU A 194 -16.17 -16.22 1.02
N SER A 195 -17.33 -16.85 0.75
CA SER A 195 -17.45 -17.89 -0.27
C SER A 195 -17.16 -17.37 -1.67
N LEU A 196 -17.68 -16.19 -2.02
CA LEU A 196 -17.43 -15.55 -3.32
C LEU A 196 -15.96 -15.18 -3.47
N LEU A 197 -15.38 -14.50 -2.48
CA LEU A 197 -13.96 -14.10 -2.51
C LEU A 197 -13.03 -15.30 -2.64
N SER A 198 -13.29 -16.38 -1.90
CA SER A 198 -12.51 -17.61 -2.02
C SER A 198 -12.58 -18.19 -3.43
N LYS A 199 -13.78 -18.32 -4.01
CA LYS A 199 -13.96 -18.84 -5.37
C LYS A 199 -13.23 -18.01 -6.43
N TYR A 200 -13.39 -16.69 -6.38
CA TYR A 200 -12.71 -15.79 -7.32
C TYR A 200 -11.19 -15.79 -7.14
N THR A 201 -10.70 -15.82 -5.91
CA THR A 201 -9.26 -15.86 -5.63
C THR A 201 -8.65 -17.17 -6.14
N TYR A 202 -9.30 -18.32 -5.88
CA TYR A 202 -8.83 -19.62 -6.39
C TYR A 202 -8.88 -19.69 -7.92
N ALA A 203 -9.95 -19.21 -8.56
CA ALA A 203 -10.06 -19.18 -10.01
C ALA A 203 -8.96 -18.31 -10.64
N LEU A 204 -8.68 -17.16 -10.05
CA LEU A 204 -7.66 -16.24 -10.53
C LEU A 204 -6.24 -16.83 -10.37
N VAL A 205 -5.95 -17.46 -9.23
CA VAL A 205 -4.66 -18.13 -9.00
C VAL A 205 -4.50 -19.32 -9.97
N ALA A 206 -5.55 -20.11 -10.18
CA ALA A 206 -5.52 -21.22 -11.14
C ALA A 206 -5.29 -20.74 -12.58
N ALA A 207 -5.95 -19.65 -13.00
CA ALA A 207 -5.74 -19.05 -14.31
C ALA A 207 -4.30 -18.54 -14.51
N LEU A 208 -3.70 -17.93 -13.48
CA LEU A 208 -2.30 -17.50 -13.51
C LEU A 208 -1.33 -18.68 -13.60
N MET A 209 -1.58 -19.73 -12.81
CA MET A 209 -0.75 -20.93 -12.87
C MET A 209 -0.84 -21.59 -14.25
N ALA A 210 -2.03 -21.67 -14.86
CA ALA A 210 -2.21 -22.21 -16.21
C ALA A 210 -1.55 -21.36 -17.31
N GLY A 211 -1.37 -20.06 -17.08
CA GLY A 211 -0.67 -19.15 -18.01
C GLY A 211 0.85 -19.16 -17.88
N LEU A 212 1.39 -19.78 -16.80
CA LEU A 212 2.83 -19.92 -16.56
C LEU A 212 3.41 -21.24 -17.08
N PHE A 213 2.57 -22.20 -17.41
CA PHE A 213 2.89 -23.50 -17.99
C PHE A 213 2.29 -23.67 -19.38
#